data_6cb0e5bd9025182a9468440848d0992d
#
_entry.id   6cb0e5bd9025182a9468440848d0992d
#
_cell.length_a   1.000
_cell.length_b   1.000
_cell.length_c   1.000
_cell.angle_alpha   90.00
_cell.angle_beta   90.00
_cell.angle_gamma   90.00
#
_symmetry.space_group_name_H-M   'P 1'
#
loop_
_entity.id
_entity.type
_entity.pdbx_description
1 polymer ?
#
loop_
_entity_poly.entity_id
_entity_poly.type
_entity_poly.pdbx_seq_one_letter_code
_entity_poly.pdbx_strand_id
1 'polypeptide(L)'
;NKFKGKNLRNKGNWSPVKLFEGKEVILIGSGPGASVHKKAIELFIKDSKPLVMALNAQSVIENDLIDVRIACHPVRLMTDSESLNQLSQPLITPASTLSNNVLNFMSSIELLDYGMGIQNTNHVYEETHCILSNPLVISYALAVASSGKAKQLLLAGFDGYSADDPRRLENDMI
;
A
#
# COMPACT_ATOMS: atom_id res chain seq x y z
N ASN A 1 6.24 -27.47 -19.64
CA ASN A 1 7.43 -27.18 -18.82
C ASN A 1 8.13 -25.85 -19.15
N LYS A 2 7.38 -24.78 -19.53
CA LYS A 2 7.95 -23.46 -19.84
C LYS A 2 7.78 -22.41 -18.74
N PHE A 3 7.32 -22.76 -17.53
CA PHE A 3 7.00 -21.80 -16.48
C PHE A 3 7.95 -21.83 -15.25
N LYS A 4 9.00 -22.65 -15.26
CA LYS A 4 9.94 -22.75 -14.11
C LYS A 4 10.96 -21.60 -13.99
N GLY A 5 11.00 -20.64 -14.91
CA GLY A 5 12.01 -19.57 -14.93
C GLY A 5 11.54 -18.17 -14.51
N LYS A 6 10.27 -17.97 -14.11
CA LYS A 6 9.71 -16.63 -13.83
C LYS A 6 9.69 -16.19 -12.36
N ASN A 7 10.08 -17.05 -11.42
CA ASN A 7 9.96 -16.75 -9.98
C ASN A 7 11.00 -15.75 -9.40
N LEU A 8 12.03 -15.40 -10.16
CA LEU A 8 13.09 -14.49 -9.66
C LEU A 8 12.74 -13.00 -9.85
N ARG A 9 11.79 -12.65 -10.71
CA ARG A 9 11.41 -11.26 -11.00
C ARG A 9 10.46 -10.63 -9.98
N ASN A 10 9.91 -11.41 -9.07
CA ASN A 10 8.89 -10.91 -8.13
C ASN A 10 9.46 -10.60 -6.75
N LYS A 11 10.77 -10.75 -6.53
CA LYS A 11 11.42 -10.46 -5.26
C LYS A 11 11.86 -9.01 -5.21
N GLY A 12 11.45 -8.32 -4.16
CA GLY A 12 11.97 -7.01 -3.81
C GLY A 12 13.31 -7.12 -3.08
N ASN A 13 13.88 -5.98 -2.73
CA ASN A 13 15.13 -5.87 -2.00
C ASN A 13 14.96 -5.30 -0.58
N TRP A 14 13.73 -5.07 -0.15
CA TRP A 14 13.39 -4.52 1.15
C TRP A 14 12.52 -5.49 1.97
N SER A 15 12.82 -5.58 3.28
CA SER A 15 12.05 -6.37 4.25
C SER A 15 11.25 -5.44 5.18
N PRO A 16 9.94 -5.65 5.35
CA PRO A 16 9.11 -4.83 6.22
C PRO A 16 9.36 -5.04 7.72
N VAL A 17 10.10 -6.09 8.11
CA VAL A 17 10.28 -6.46 9.53
C VAL A 17 10.78 -5.30 10.38
N LYS A 18 11.81 -4.56 9.93
CA LYS A 18 12.35 -3.43 10.72
C LYS A 18 11.33 -2.33 10.98
N LEU A 19 10.37 -2.14 10.06
CA LEU A 19 9.38 -1.07 10.18
C LEU A 19 8.16 -1.52 10.99
N PHE A 20 7.74 -2.79 10.88
CA PHE A 20 6.44 -3.28 11.34
C PHE A 20 6.49 -4.19 12.57
N GLU A 21 7.61 -4.90 12.84
CA GLU A 21 7.65 -5.96 13.85
C GLU A 21 7.21 -5.47 15.24
N GLY A 22 6.21 -6.14 15.79
CA GLY A 22 5.65 -5.87 17.11
C GLY A 22 4.82 -4.58 17.22
N LYS A 23 4.66 -3.82 16.15
CA LYS A 23 3.88 -2.56 16.16
C LYS A 23 2.40 -2.79 15.90
N GLU A 24 1.58 -1.91 16.48
CA GLU A 24 0.21 -1.70 16.02
C GLU A 24 0.27 -0.85 14.77
N VAL A 25 -0.46 -1.23 13.74
CA VAL A 25 -0.49 -0.56 12.43
C VAL A 25 -1.91 -0.11 12.13
N ILE A 26 -2.08 1.13 11.71
CA ILE A 26 -3.35 1.60 11.16
C ILE A 26 -3.23 1.81 9.66
N LEU A 27 -4.09 1.14 8.89
CA LEU A 27 -4.24 1.34 7.45
C LEU A 27 -5.32 2.38 7.19
N ILE A 28 -4.96 3.41 6.42
CA ILE A 28 -5.87 4.48 6.05
C ILE A 28 -6.25 4.34 4.57
N GLY A 29 -7.51 3.99 4.33
CA GLY A 29 -8.12 3.97 3.01
C GLY A 29 -8.87 5.27 2.72
N SER A 30 -9.46 5.37 1.52
CA SER A 30 -10.16 6.55 1.04
C SER A 30 -11.69 6.47 1.15
N GLY A 31 -12.22 5.46 1.85
CA GLY A 31 -13.65 5.28 2.05
C GLY A 31 -14.29 6.44 2.84
N PRO A 32 -15.59 6.71 2.65
CA PRO A 32 -16.28 7.86 3.24
C PRO A 32 -16.23 7.89 4.77
N GLY A 33 -16.21 6.75 5.44
CA GLY A 33 -16.12 6.67 6.90
C GLY A 33 -14.83 7.27 7.45
N ALA A 34 -13.72 7.20 6.73
CA ALA A 34 -12.49 7.87 7.15
C ALA A 34 -12.65 9.40 7.19
N SER A 35 -13.37 9.97 6.21
CA SER A 35 -13.66 11.41 6.18
C SER A 35 -14.58 11.83 7.31
N VAL A 36 -15.63 11.06 7.57
CA VAL A 36 -16.60 11.31 8.64
C VAL A 36 -15.92 11.27 10.02
N HIS A 37 -15.00 10.33 10.22
CA HIS A 37 -14.33 10.11 11.50
C HIS A 37 -12.90 10.66 11.56
N LYS A 38 -12.50 11.54 10.61
CA LYS A 38 -11.15 12.11 10.52
C LYS A 38 -10.60 12.54 11.88
N LYS A 39 -11.32 13.38 12.62
CA LYS A 39 -10.86 13.89 13.91
C LYS A 39 -10.60 12.81 14.95
N ALA A 40 -11.47 11.79 15.00
CA ALA A 40 -11.30 10.68 15.93
C ALA A 40 -10.09 9.82 15.57
N ILE A 41 -9.88 9.57 14.28
CA ILE A 41 -8.72 8.85 13.76
C ILE A 41 -7.42 9.59 14.11
N GLU A 42 -7.36 10.90 13.84
CA GLU A 42 -6.18 11.71 14.14
C GLU A 42 -5.88 11.82 15.65
N LEU A 43 -6.90 11.91 16.49
CA LEU A 43 -6.73 11.86 17.95
C LEU A 43 -6.18 10.49 18.38
N PHE A 44 -6.76 9.39 17.89
CA PHE A 44 -6.27 8.05 18.16
C PHE A 44 -4.80 7.88 17.76
N ILE A 45 -4.41 8.36 16.57
CA ILE A 45 -3.03 8.30 16.10
C ILE A 45 -2.08 9.06 17.05
N LYS A 46 -2.46 10.26 17.47
CA LYS A 46 -1.66 11.09 18.39
C LYS A 46 -1.49 10.47 19.78
N ASP A 47 -2.55 9.83 20.28
CA ASP A 47 -2.55 9.24 21.62
C ASP A 47 -1.87 7.87 21.66
N SER A 48 -2.24 6.98 20.72
CA SER A 48 -1.78 5.56 20.70
C SER A 48 -0.48 5.35 19.92
N LYS A 49 -0.12 6.29 19.03
CA LYS A 49 1.09 6.28 18.21
C LYS A 49 1.32 4.97 17.43
N PRO A 50 0.30 4.44 16.74
CA PRO A 50 0.49 3.30 15.86
C PRO A 50 1.39 3.69 14.67
N LEU A 51 1.94 2.70 13.97
CA LEU A 51 2.50 2.94 12.63
C LEU A 51 1.36 3.24 11.66
N VAL A 52 1.42 4.40 11.01
CA VAL A 52 0.36 4.86 10.09
C VAL A 52 0.76 4.59 8.65
N MET A 53 0.01 3.72 7.98
CA MET A 53 0.20 3.39 6.57
C MET A 53 -1.00 3.86 5.75
N ALA A 54 -0.79 4.80 4.81
CA ALA A 54 -1.84 5.30 3.93
C ALA A 54 -1.79 4.62 2.56
N LEU A 55 -2.96 4.29 2.00
CA LEU A 55 -3.09 3.70 0.67
C LEU A 55 -3.07 4.79 -0.40
N ASN A 56 -2.21 4.60 -1.42
CA ASN A 56 -2.02 5.51 -2.55
C ASN A 56 -1.57 6.94 -2.13
N ALA A 57 -1.68 7.91 -3.04
CA ALA A 57 -1.26 9.29 -2.81
C ALA A 57 -2.23 10.08 -1.93
N GLN A 58 -3.52 9.84 -2.09
CA GLN A 58 -4.56 10.60 -1.38
C GLN A 58 -4.81 10.04 0.02
N SER A 59 -4.95 10.92 0.98
CA SER A 59 -5.35 10.56 2.34
C SER A 59 -6.30 11.60 2.92
N VAL A 60 -7.20 11.16 3.78
CA VAL A 60 -8.14 12.04 4.49
C VAL A 60 -7.52 12.66 5.73
N ILE A 61 -6.48 12.04 6.30
CA ILE A 61 -5.76 12.57 7.47
C ILE A 61 -4.59 13.45 7.05
N GLU A 62 -4.08 14.25 8.00
CA GLU A 62 -2.92 15.11 7.76
C GLU A 62 -1.68 14.30 7.37
N ASN A 63 -0.93 14.79 6.38
CA ASN A 63 0.23 14.07 5.82
C ASN A 63 1.35 13.84 6.85
N ASP A 64 1.54 14.74 7.79
CA ASP A 64 2.54 14.63 8.86
C ASP A 64 2.22 13.58 9.92
N LEU A 65 1.01 13.03 9.90
CA LEU A 65 0.62 11.88 10.72
C LEU A 65 0.86 10.53 10.02
N ILE A 66 1.31 10.52 8.76
CA ILE A 66 1.52 9.30 7.97
C ILE A 66 3.01 8.94 8.01
N ASP A 67 3.33 7.72 8.43
CA ASP A 67 4.71 7.23 8.47
C ASP A 67 5.16 6.67 7.13
N VAL A 68 4.25 6.00 6.40
CA VAL A 68 4.57 5.31 5.15
C VAL A 68 3.37 5.25 4.23
N ARG A 69 3.61 5.29 2.92
CA ARG A 69 2.57 5.07 1.91
C ARG A 69 2.75 3.74 1.21
N ILE A 70 1.68 3.22 0.64
CA ILE A 70 1.71 1.97 -0.11
C ILE A 70 0.84 2.05 -1.35
N ALA A 71 1.39 1.65 -2.50
CA ALA A 71 0.68 1.54 -3.77
C ALA A 71 1.34 0.46 -4.63
N CYS A 72 0.57 -0.28 -5.41
CA CYS A 72 1.11 -1.39 -6.20
C CYS A 72 0.66 -1.40 -7.66
N HIS A 73 -0.40 -0.67 -8.03
CA HIS A 73 -0.93 -0.71 -9.40
C HIS A 73 -0.17 0.26 -10.31
N PRO A 74 0.44 -0.20 -11.44
CA PRO A 74 1.28 0.65 -12.29
C PRO A 74 0.58 1.90 -12.83
N VAL A 75 -0.67 1.77 -13.28
CA VAL A 75 -1.45 2.91 -13.79
C VAL A 75 -1.67 3.94 -12.69
N ARG A 76 -2.06 3.48 -11.48
CA ARG A 76 -2.26 4.37 -10.34
C ARG A 76 -0.96 5.10 -9.93
N LEU A 77 0.15 4.39 -9.92
CA LEU A 77 1.47 4.99 -9.67
C LEU A 77 1.82 6.08 -10.68
N MET A 78 1.48 5.89 -11.94
CA MET A 78 1.71 6.91 -12.98
C MET A 78 0.77 8.11 -12.84
N THR A 79 -0.53 7.87 -12.63
CA THR A 79 -1.51 8.96 -12.49
C THR A 79 -1.30 9.80 -11.23
N ASP A 80 -0.87 9.19 -10.14
CA ASP A 80 -0.65 9.84 -8.86
C ASP A 80 0.80 10.33 -8.68
N SER A 81 1.68 10.15 -9.68
CA SER A 81 3.12 10.39 -9.56
C SER A 81 3.48 11.82 -9.15
N GLU A 82 2.79 12.83 -9.69
CA GLU A 82 3.02 14.23 -9.32
C GLU A 82 2.72 14.46 -7.82
N SER A 83 1.58 13.96 -7.34
CA SER A 83 1.22 14.04 -5.93
C SER A 83 2.19 13.27 -5.04
N LEU A 84 2.54 12.04 -5.45
CA LEU A 84 3.47 11.19 -4.72
C LEU A 84 4.85 11.84 -4.57
N ASN A 85 5.38 12.47 -5.63
CA ASN A 85 6.68 13.14 -5.62
C ASN A 85 6.75 14.39 -4.70
N GLN A 86 5.61 14.92 -4.29
CA GLN A 86 5.52 16.05 -3.36
C GLN A 86 5.43 15.60 -1.89
N LEU A 87 5.28 14.31 -1.64
CA LEU A 87 5.14 13.75 -0.29
C LEU A 87 6.51 13.38 0.28
N SER A 88 6.66 13.58 1.59
CA SER A 88 7.89 13.26 2.31
C SER A 88 7.97 11.80 2.79
N GLN A 89 6.85 11.08 2.78
CA GLN A 89 6.79 9.70 3.27
C GLN A 89 7.40 8.74 2.24
N PRO A 90 8.13 7.71 2.69
CA PRO A 90 8.56 6.64 1.80
C PRO A 90 7.35 5.87 1.23
N LEU A 91 7.53 5.29 0.04
CA LEU A 91 6.51 4.53 -0.67
C LEU A 91 6.87 3.06 -0.75
N ILE A 92 6.07 2.21 -0.12
CA ILE A 92 6.14 0.75 -0.32
C ILE A 92 5.48 0.43 -1.68
N THR A 93 6.25 -0.16 -2.58
CA THR A 93 5.78 -0.53 -3.92
C THR A 93 6.59 -1.71 -4.45
N PRO A 94 6.06 -2.55 -5.35
CA PRO A 94 6.82 -3.67 -5.93
C PRO A 94 7.75 -3.17 -7.06
N ALA A 95 8.69 -2.28 -6.74
CA ALA A 95 9.54 -1.58 -7.71
C ALA A 95 10.27 -2.53 -8.66
N SER A 96 10.78 -3.66 -8.17
CA SER A 96 11.44 -4.69 -9.01
C SER A 96 10.56 -5.30 -10.09
N THR A 97 9.24 -5.15 -9.99
CA THR A 97 8.28 -5.67 -10.99
C THR A 97 7.75 -4.60 -11.94
N LEU A 98 8.03 -3.33 -11.65
CA LEU A 98 7.59 -2.19 -12.46
C LEU A 98 8.55 -1.98 -13.65
N SER A 99 8.03 -1.39 -14.71
CA SER A 99 8.86 -0.95 -15.84
C SER A 99 9.66 0.31 -15.47
N ASN A 100 10.80 0.49 -16.14
CA ASN A 100 11.61 1.71 -15.96
C ASN A 100 10.81 2.99 -16.24
N ASN A 101 9.86 2.94 -17.17
CA ASN A 101 9.00 4.08 -17.45
C ASN A 101 8.18 4.49 -16.22
N VAL A 102 7.59 3.53 -15.50
CA VAL A 102 6.85 3.81 -14.27
C VAL A 102 7.78 4.33 -13.18
N LEU A 103 8.95 3.70 -13.00
CA LEU A 103 9.94 4.11 -11.99
C LEU A 103 10.45 5.53 -12.22
N ASN A 104 10.62 5.95 -13.47
CA ASN A 104 11.08 7.31 -13.81
C ASN A 104 10.09 8.40 -13.33
N PHE A 105 8.79 8.09 -13.26
CA PHE A 105 7.81 9.02 -12.70
C PHE A 105 7.93 9.20 -11.18
N MET A 106 8.61 8.30 -10.49
CA MET A 106 8.75 8.29 -9.02
C MET A 106 10.18 8.58 -8.56
N SER A 107 10.93 9.35 -9.34
CA SER A 107 12.37 9.57 -9.12
C SER A 107 12.72 10.37 -7.85
N SER A 108 11.77 11.08 -7.27
CA SER A 108 11.98 11.93 -6.08
C SER A 108 11.53 11.29 -4.77
N ILE A 109 11.03 10.04 -4.82
CA ILE A 109 10.49 9.34 -3.66
C ILE A 109 11.45 8.24 -3.20
N GLU A 110 11.58 8.06 -1.89
CA GLU A 110 12.20 6.87 -1.32
C GLU A 110 11.28 5.66 -1.56
N LEU A 111 11.76 4.70 -2.37
CA LEU A 111 11.03 3.48 -2.68
C LEU A 111 11.46 2.34 -1.76
N LEU A 112 10.50 1.74 -1.07
CA LEU A 112 10.68 0.52 -0.28
C LEU A 112 10.16 -0.66 -1.12
N ASP A 113 11.09 -1.36 -1.78
CA ASP A 113 10.78 -2.39 -2.78
C ASP A 113 10.41 -3.73 -2.14
N TYR A 114 9.12 -3.92 -1.86
CA TYR A 114 8.56 -5.21 -1.49
C TYR A 114 7.87 -5.83 -2.71
N GLY A 115 8.45 -6.92 -3.23
CA GLY A 115 8.03 -7.51 -4.50
C GLY A 115 6.61 -8.09 -4.46
N MET A 116 5.96 -8.17 -5.63
CA MET A 116 4.62 -8.72 -5.77
C MET A 116 4.52 -9.60 -7.03
N GLY A 117 4.04 -10.83 -6.86
CA GLY A 117 3.63 -11.72 -7.93
C GLY A 117 2.11 -11.89 -7.95
N ILE A 118 1.54 -12.05 -9.16
CA ILE A 118 0.12 -12.35 -9.32
C ILE A 118 -0.03 -13.78 -9.86
N GLN A 119 -0.72 -14.62 -9.09
CA GLN A 119 -1.00 -16.01 -9.48
C GLN A 119 -2.35 -16.43 -8.91
N ASN A 120 -3.10 -17.21 -9.66
CA ASN A 120 -4.38 -17.77 -9.18
C ASN A 120 -4.14 -19.00 -8.29
N THR A 121 -3.48 -18.77 -7.16
CA THR A 121 -3.10 -19.79 -6.17
C THR A 121 -3.33 -19.25 -4.76
N ASN A 122 -2.96 -20.01 -3.72
CA ASN A 122 -2.95 -19.52 -2.35
C ASN A 122 -2.02 -18.31 -2.21
N HIS A 123 -2.43 -17.36 -1.40
CA HIS A 123 -1.58 -16.21 -1.05
C HIS A 123 -0.31 -16.69 -0.34
N VAL A 124 0.83 -16.12 -0.73
CA VAL A 124 2.13 -16.39 -0.13
C VAL A 124 2.72 -15.07 0.35
N TYR A 125 3.22 -15.05 1.57
CA TYR A 125 3.84 -13.87 2.20
C TYR A 125 5.26 -14.24 2.65
N GLU A 126 6.23 -13.70 1.96
CA GLU A 126 7.65 -13.95 2.19
C GLU A 126 8.34 -12.67 2.71
N GLU A 127 9.59 -12.78 3.12
CA GLU A 127 10.32 -11.67 3.73
C GLU A 127 10.40 -10.41 2.84
N THR A 128 10.59 -10.59 1.53
CA THR A 128 10.80 -9.47 0.58
C THR A 128 9.79 -9.43 -0.56
N HIS A 129 8.79 -10.31 -0.54
CA HIS A 129 7.76 -10.33 -1.60
C HIS A 129 6.51 -11.09 -1.15
N CYS A 130 5.43 -10.89 -1.90
CA CYS A 130 4.21 -11.69 -1.77
C CYS A 130 3.74 -12.22 -3.13
N ILE A 131 2.88 -13.25 -3.08
CA ILE A 131 2.09 -13.75 -4.23
C ILE A 131 0.63 -13.59 -3.86
N LEU A 132 -0.12 -12.88 -4.70
CA LEU A 132 -1.53 -12.55 -4.51
C LEU A 132 -2.36 -13.05 -5.70
N SER A 133 -3.66 -13.22 -5.52
CA SER A 133 -4.58 -13.57 -6.61
C SER A 133 -4.94 -12.38 -7.49
N ASN A 134 -4.83 -11.17 -6.97
CA ASN A 134 -5.13 -9.92 -7.66
C ASN A 134 -4.23 -8.78 -7.15
N PRO A 135 -4.03 -7.69 -7.95
CA PRO A 135 -3.16 -6.58 -7.57
C PRO A 135 -3.90 -5.50 -6.76
N LEU A 136 -4.78 -5.89 -5.82
CA LEU A 136 -5.45 -4.92 -4.96
C LEU A 136 -4.48 -4.36 -3.92
N VAL A 137 -4.44 -3.04 -3.79
CA VAL A 137 -3.55 -2.37 -2.84
C VAL A 137 -3.82 -2.78 -1.39
N ILE A 138 -5.07 -3.07 -1.01
CA ILE A 138 -5.38 -3.58 0.33
C ILE A 138 -4.77 -4.95 0.56
N SER A 139 -4.86 -5.88 -0.39
CA SER A 139 -4.27 -7.21 -0.28
C SER A 139 -2.74 -7.12 -0.16
N TYR A 140 -2.14 -6.21 -0.93
CA TYR A 140 -0.70 -5.92 -0.87
C TYR A 140 -0.30 -5.33 0.49
N ALA A 141 -1.07 -4.39 1.03
CA ALA A 141 -0.82 -3.80 2.35
C ALA A 141 -0.92 -4.83 3.49
N LEU A 142 -1.91 -5.72 3.42
CA LEU A 142 -2.05 -6.82 4.38
C LEU A 142 -0.86 -7.80 4.29
N ALA A 143 -0.40 -8.10 3.08
CA ALA A 143 0.78 -8.95 2.88
C ALA A 143 2.04 -8.32 3.48
N VAL A 144 2.30 -7.03 3.24
CA VAL A 144 3.43 -6.28 3.79
C VAL A 144 3.39 -6.29 5.32
N ALA A 145 2.23 -5.95 5.92
CA ALA A 145 2.09 -5.90 7.37
C ALA A 145 2.25 -7.29 8.01
N SER A 146 1.72 -8.35 7.37
CA SER A 146 1.88 -9.73 7.81
C SER A 146 3.34 -10.18 7.74
N SER A 147 4.02 -9.97 6.61
CA SER A 147 5.44 -10.29 6.45
C SER A 147 6.31 -9.48 7.39
N GLY A 148 5.90 -8.25 7.70
CA GLY A 148 6.55 -7.37 8.67
C GLY A 148 6.29 -7.75 10.12
N LYS A 149 5.48 -8.79 10.40
CA LYS A 149 5.12 -9.25 11.75
C LYS A 149 4.47 -8.15 12.60
N ALA A 150 3.58 -7.37 12.00
CA ALA A 150 2.77 -6.41 12.73
C ALA A 150 1.99 -7.12 13.85
N LYS A 151 1.95 -6.51 15.04
CA LYS A 151 1.23 -7.05 16.20
C LYS A 151 -0.28 -7.02 15.98
N GLN A 152 -0.77 -5.94 15.39
CA GLN A 152 -2.19 -5.69 15.16
C GLN A 152 -2.38 -4.78 13.95
N LEU A 153 -3.47 -5.00 13.21
CA LEU A 153 -3.91 -4.13 12.12
C LEU A 153 -5.26 -3.51 12.45
N LEU A 154 -5.33 -2.21 12.35
CA LEU A 154 -6.55 -1.42 12.43
C LEU A 154 -6.85 -0.87 11.04
N LEU A 155 -8.10 -0.85 10.65
CA LEU A 155 -8.54 -0.41 9.32
C LEU A 155 -9.47 0.80 9.46
N ALA A 156 -9.19 1.89 8.72
CA ALA A 156 -10.03 3.07 8.64
C ALA A 156 -10.28 3.44 7.18
N GLY A 157 -11.54 3.70 6.80
CA GLY A 157 -11.90 4.08 5.43
C GLY A 157 -11.97 2.90 4.45
N PHE A 158 -12.46 1.74 4.91
CA PHE A 158 -12.69 0.55 4.10
C PHE A 158 -14.17 0.17 4.03
N ASP A 159 -15.04 1.11 4.29
CA ASP A 159 -16.49 0.98 4.33
C ASP A 159 -17.14 0.97 2.93
N GLY A 160 -16.33 1.07 1.87
CA GLY A 160 -16.81 1.07 0.48
C GLY A 160 -17.50 2.38 0.10
N TYR A 161 -18.00 2.42 -1.13
CA TYR A 161 -18.72 3.57 -1.68
C TYR A 161 -20.19 3.20 -1.91
N SER A 162 -21.11 4.17 -1.72
CA SER A 162 -22.50 3.98 -2.10
C SER A 162 -22.64 3.73 -3.61
N ALA A 163 -23.77 3.17 -4.03
CA ALA A 163 -24.02 2.88 -5.43
C ALA A 163 -23.92 4.13 -6.34
N ASP A 164 -24.24 5.29 -5.79
CA ASP A 164 -24.28 6.58 -6.50
C ASP A 164 -22.97 7.38 -6.35
N ASP A 165 -21.96 6.86 -5.66
CA ASP A 165 -20.68 7.56 -5.50
C ASP A 165 -19.84 7.44 -6.78
N PRO A 166 -19.42 8.56 -7.40
CA PRO A 166 -18.65 8.53 -8.65
C PRO A 166 -17.31 7.81 -8.53
N ARG A 167 -16.72 7.72 -7.31
CA ARG A 167 -15.48 6.99 -7.05
C ARG A 167 -15.64 5.47 -7.21
N ARG A 168 -16.86 4.95 -7.21
CA ARG A 168 -17.14 3.55 -7.50
C ARG A 168 -16.78 3.19 -8.93
N LEU A 169 -17.09 4.07 -9.89
CA LEU A 169 -16.78 3.86 -11.31
C LEU A 169 -15.26 3.83 -11.57
N GLU A 170 -14.47 4.59 -10.81
CA GLU A 170 -13.00 4.54 -10.90
C GLU A 170 -12.44 3.18 -10.50
N ASN A 171 -13.04 2.53 -9.50
CA ASN A 171 -12.60 1.19 -9.05
C ASN A 171 -13.01 0.08 -10.03
N ASP A 172 -14.11 0.24 -10.75
CA ASP A 172 -14.59 -0.75 -11.72
C ASP A 172 -13.81 -0.70 -13.06
N MET A 173 -13.01 0.37 -13.30
CA MET A 173 -12.20 0.56 -14.51
C MET A 173 -10.72 0.12 -14.35
N ILE A 174 -10.30 -0.34 -13.17
CA ILE A 174 -8.95 -0.81 -12.85
C ILE A 174 -8.93 -2.31 -12.65
#